data_a7050745e1a0c4131e9ffa80b41db2ff
#
_entry.id   a7050745e1a0c4131e9ffa80b41db2ff
#
_cell.length_a   1.000
_cell.length_b   1.000
_cell.length_c   1.000
_cell.angle_alpha   90.00
_cell.angle_beta   90.00
_cell.angle_gamma   90.00
#
_symmetry.space_group_name_H-M   'P 1'
#
loop_
_entity.id
_entity.type
_entity.pdbx_description
1 polymer ?
#
loop_
_entity_poly.entity_id
_entity_poly.type
_entity_poly.pdbx_seq_one_letter_code
_entity_poly.pdbx_strand_id
1 'polypeptide(L)'
;RSSAASDVYKRQEQYSPYFQGKSKEIIAAGALLDTVYFCVINCILNFDSQPITPLIYSILYNSQTVSGTSEDAVSEQFIAALNDAIRSGKLKILRHSKEMDFQEGTNQLIVKDKLLILEESAIENVLIPSMRTADNTCRILKCLKACEYLHATKKNRYPLVVYSHHRSLRPALIALKSDRILDSDVELMIEESRYAEWYSTAPAPEHFIPLTENRIGGVSYQVFDEKRKDNMHFFALGKSGSGKTHCLTERMVSLQKLHRPVIVFDTSESFTEEEILEKLSVGCGETAEQDVRAYIAEHITFHRIEEDGIPVDLLKLGDSGNGEDTIRKIESIVESHNPNMGSKQQAAVHAAISDMIQNGNVDMASLYEVLTSEQIPYDLADQLADTLSFFVNFKANDRDWGELIEESKDIIIISTKAVRSNGGSGLIDMLLMSLYYYQQAHGEKQLSVFIDEIRTQNLSTKGPIAKILTESRKNRMSLNFATQFLPKSTQVREIMDNAAIHAFFPLDDRTAASAAKLLQVDSKELTLLETGECYIKGTFYNQNRQKAVPGILHGTTYRNFKKAKPKLHKRPLIDVPCFDEKRCNFSPAKN
;
A
#
# COMPACT_ATOMS: atom_id res chain seq x y z
N ARG A 1 -3.09 65.79 15.74
CA ARG A 1 -1.79 65.31 15.24
C ARG A 1 -1.07 64.34 16.19
N SER A 2 -1.29 64.36 17.52
CA SER A 2 -0.63 63.47 18.49
C SER A 2 -1.27 62.06 18.57
N SER A 3 -2.58 61.93 18.30
CA SER A 3 -3.28 60.64 18.38
C SER A 3 -2.90 59.67 17.26
N ALA A 4 -2.81 60.14 16.03
CA ALA A 4 -2.48 59.27 14.89
C ALA A 4 -1.05 58.69 14.98
N ALA A 5 -0.09 59.50 15.45
CA ALA A 5 1.27 59.02 15.67
C ALA A 5 1.32 57.96 16.80
N SER A 6 0.54 58.18 17.87
CA SER A 6 0.41 57.19 18.95
C SER A 6 -0.18 55.86 18.48
N ASP A 7 -1.18 55.91 17.60
CA ASP A 7 -1.82 54.73 17.05
C ASP A 7 -0.91 53.95 16.10
N VAL A 8 -0.09 54.63 15.29
CA VAL A 8 0.94 53.99 14.47
C VAL A 8 1.99 53.28 15.35
N TYR A 9 2.44 53.93 16.44
CA TYR A 9 3.41 53.30 17.37
C TYR A 9 2.85 52.08 18.09
N LYS A 10 1.61 52.13 18.58
CA LYS A 10 0.95 50.98 19.21
C LYS A 10 0.79 49.80 18.24
N ARG A 11 0.46 50.07 17.01
CA ARG A 11 0.37 49.06 15.96
C ARG A 11 1.74 48.52 15.58
N GLN A 12 2.80 49.31 15.57
CA GLN A 12 4.17 48.85 15.40
C GLN A 12 4.58 47.78 16.43
N GLU A 13 4.25 48.03 17.71
CA GLU A 13 4.51 47.05 18.78
C GLU A 13 3.68 45.75 18.61
N GLN A 14 2.42 45.88 18.20
CA GLN A 14 1.53 44.75 17.93
C GLN A 14 2.00 43.87 16.79
N TYR A 15 2.72 44.47 15.82
CA TYR A 15 3.17 43.76 14.61
C TYR A 15 4.62 43.30 14.67
N SER A 16 5.39 43.78 15.62
CA SER A 16 6.79 43.39 15.80
C SER A 16 7.01 41.86 15.87
N PRO A 17 6.14 41.06 16.53
CA PRO A 17 6.30 39.59 16.57
C PRO A 17 6.18 38.89 15.19
N TYR A 18 5.40 39.46 14.27
CA TYR A 18 5.19 38.89 12.92
C TYR A 18 6.35 39.19 11.96
N PHE A 19 7.27 40.11 12.34
CA PHE A 19 8.39 40.55 11.51
C PHE A 19 9.75 40.40 12.20
N GLN A 20 9.92 39.34 12.96
CA GLN A 20 11.22 39.02 13.54
C GLN A 20 12.29 38.98 12.43
N GLY A 21 13.30 39.86 12.52
CA GLY A 21 14.40 39.92 11.56
C GLY A 21 14.21 40.93 10.39
N LYS A 22 13.10 41.65 10.32
CA LYS A 22 12.90 42.72 9.27
C LYS A 22 13.29 44.09 9.77
N SER A 23 13.59 45.01 8.82
CA SER A 23 13.99 46.38 9.18
C SER A 23 12.84 47.13 9.85
N LYS A 24 13.17 48.06 10.76
CA LYS A 24 12.19 48.92 11.45
C LYS A 24 11.32 49.74 10.48
N GLU A 25 11.85 50.04 9.32
CA GLU A 25 11.17 50.81 8.25
C GLU A 25 10.00 50.05 7.65
N ILE A 26 10.11 48.71 7.50
CA ILE A 26 9.03 47.86 6.97
C ILE A 26 7.90 47.72 7.98
N ILE A 27 8.26 47.54 9.22
CA ILE A 27 7.28 47.45 10.31
C ILE A 27 6.51 48.78 10.42
N ALA A 28 7.21 49.90 10.25
CA ALA A 28 6.62 51.25 10.24
C ALA A 28 5.68 51.45 9.02
N ALA A 29 6.11 51.04 7.83
CA ALA A 29 5.30 51.15 6.62
C ALA A 29 4.03 50.29 6.69
N GLY A 30 4.12 49.06 7.21
CA GLY A 30 2.97 48.18 7.43
C GLY A 30 1.96 48.76 8.42
N ALA A 31 2.45 49.25 9.55
CA ALA A 31 1.61 49.87 10.56
C ALA A 31 0.93 51.15 10.05
N LEU A 32 1.62 51.94 9.21
CA LEU A 32 1.05 53.12 8.59
C LEU A 32 -0.07 52.78 7.61
N LEU A 33 0.14 51.79 6.71
CA LEU A 33 -0.87 51.34 5.75
C LEU A 33 -2.11 50.77 6.44
N ASP A 34 -1.95 49.96 7.49
CA ASP A 34 -3.06 49.42 8.24
C ASP A 34 -3.83 50.52 9.00
N THR A 35 -3.12 51.53 9.50
CA THR A 35 -3.76 52.68 10.16
C THR A 35 -4.56 53.49 9.14
N VAL A 36 -4.02 53.74 7.95
CA VAL A 36 -4.71 54.49 6.87
C VAL A 36 -5.95 53.70 6.43
N TYR A 37 -5.82 52.38 6.22
CA TYR A 37 -6.95 51.54 5.87
C TYR A 37 -8.03 51.56 6.92
N PHE A 38 -7.67 51.39 8.20
CA PHE A 38 -8.61 51.47 9.31
C PHE A 38 -9.35 52.81 9.38
N CYS A 39 -8.61 53.92 9.19
CA CYS A 39 -9.23 55.23 9.15
C CYS A 39 -10.19 55.38 7.96
N VAL A 40 -9.83 54.91 6.77
CA VAL A 40 -10.68 54.98 5.58
C VAL A 40 -11.94 54.13 5.74
N ILE A 41 -11.79 52.91 6.15
CA ILE A 41 -12.91 51.96 6.24
C ILE A 41 -13.86 52.34 7.39
N ASN A 42 -13.33 52.58 8.59
CA ASN A 42 -14.18 52.85 9.75
C ASN A 42 -14.64 54.32 9.83
N CYS A 43 -13.77 55.29 9.51
CA CYS A 43 -14.09 56.70 9.69
C CYS A 43 -14.76 57.34 8.47
N ILE A 44 -14.48 56.85 7.25
CA ILE A 44 -15.01 57.41 6.02
C ILE A 44 -16.16 56.58 5.47
N LEU A 45 -16.03 55.27 5.41
CA LEU A 45 -17.03 54.36 4.84
C LEU A 45 -17.99 53.74 5.87
N ASN A 46 -17.74 53.98 7.15
CA ASN A 46 -18.56 53.49 8.28
C ASN A 46 -18.81 51.98 8.25
N PHE A 47 -17.83 51.20 7.81
CA PHE A 47 -17.83 49.72 7.84
C PHE A 47 -16.95 49.22 8.97
N ASP A 48 -17.39 48.09 9.59
CA ASP A 48 -16.59 47.37 10.58
C ASP A 48 -15.43 46.64 9.87
N SER A 49 -14.20 47.11 10.04
CA SER A 49 -13.04 46.54 9.34
C SER A 49 -12.48 45.35 10.08
N GLN A 50 -12.48 44.18 9.43
CA GLN A 50 -11.62 43.08 9.83
C GLN A 50 -10.15 43.43 9.54
N PRO A 51 -9.18 43.04 10.40
CA PRO A 51 -7.79 43.33 10.14
C PRO A 51 -7.32 42.67 8.84
N ILE A 52 -6.95 43.50 7.84
CA ILE A 52 -6.35 43.02 6.58
C ILE A 52 -4.82 42.87 6.71
N THR A 53 -4.36 42.86 7.94
CA THR A 53 -2.96 42.67 8.31
C THR A 53 -2.24 41.59 7.50
N PRO A 54 -2.78 40.35 7.36
CA PRO A 54 -2.12 39.31 6.56
C PRO A 54 -1.97 39.66 5.09
N LEU A 55 -2.92 40.42 4.51
CA LEU A 55 -2.87 40.82 3.10
C LEU A 55 -1.85 41.92 2.88
N ILE A 56 -1.84 42.94 3.74
CA ILE A 56 -0.84 44.04 3.70
C ILE A 56 0.56 43.45 3.86
N TYR A 57 0.74 42.49 4.75
CA TYR A 57 2.02 41.83 4.95
C TYR A 57 2.44 41.00 3.75
N SER A 58 1.53 40.26 3.15
CA SER A 58 1.80 39.58 1.89
C SER A 58 2.24 40.53 0.79
N ILE A 59 1.59 41.70 0.66
CA ILE A 59 1.93 42.70 -0.32
C ILE A 59 3.31 43.34 -0.01
N LEU A 60 3.56 43.73 1.23
CA LEU A 60 4.84 44.34 1.64
C LEU A 60 5.99 43.32 1.58
N TYR A 61 5.77 42.08 1.98
CA TYR A 61 6.74 41.01 1.85
C TYR A 61 7.08 40.78 0.37
N ASN A 62 6.06 40.71 -0.49
CA ASN A 62 6.23 40.55 -1.92
C ASN A 62 6.86 41.80 -2.60
N SER A 63 6.56 43.01 -2.12
CA SER A 63 7.14 44.22 -2.70
C SER A 63 8.63 44.41 -2.36
N GLN A 64 9.07 43.90 -1.21
CA GLN A 64 10.51 43.94 -0.84
C GLN A 64 11.35 42.94 -1.63
N THR A 65 10.76 41.80 -2.06
CA THR A 65 11.48 40.87 -2.92
C THR A 65 11.82 41.48 -4.29
N VAL A 66 11.14 42.55 -4.69
CA VAL A 66 11.43 43.31 -5.95
C VAL A 66 12.58 44.30 -5.80
N SER A 67 12.83 44.84 -4.60
CA SER A 67 13.86 45.87 -4.36
C SER A 67 15.10 45.40 -3.61
N GLY A 68 15.07 44.21 -3.02
CA GLY A 68 16.16 43.67 -2.22
C GLY A 68 17.12 42.81 -3.04
N THR A 69 18.25 43.36 -3.35
CA THR A 69 19.38 42.66 -4.01
C THR A 69 20.18 41.78 -3.06
N SER A 70 19.62 41.36 -1.94
CA SER A 70 20.31 40.46 -1.01
C SER A 70 20.42 39.03 -1.60
N GLU A 71 21.55 38.36 -1.36
CA GLU A 71 21.82 37.00 -1.83
C GLU A 71 20.74 36.03 -1.34
N ASP A 72 20.24 36.23 -0.12
CA ASP A 72 19.17 35.44 0.47
C ASP A 72 17.84 35.58 -0.30
N ALA A 73 17.45 36.81 -0.68
CA ALA A 73 16.18 37.03 -1.40
C ALA A 73 16.17 36.39 -2.79
N VAL A 74 17.29 36.39 -3.51
CA VAL A 74 17.41 35.69 -4.79
C VAL A 74 17.36 34.19 -4.61
N SER A 75 18.01 33.66 -3.58
CA SER A 75 18.02 32.24 -3.27
C SER A 75 16.63 31.73 -2.85
N GLU A 76 15.88 32.49 -2.02
CA GLU A 76 14.51 32.16 -1.63
C GLU A 76 13.56 32.14 -2.84
N GLN A 77 13.68 33.09 -3.77
CA GLN A 77 12.88 33.11 -4.99
C GLN A 77 13.19 31.90 -5.90
N PHE A 78 14.46 31.54 -6.01
CA PHE A 78 14.86 30.35 -6.76
C PHE A 78 14.28 29.08 -6.15
N ILE A 79 14.36 28.93 -4.83
CA ILE A 79 13.80 27.77 -4.10
C ILE A 79 12.29 27.69 -4.30
N ALA A 80 11.57 28.81 -4.18
CA ALA A 80 10.13 28.85 -4.43
C ALA A 80 9.79 28.46 -5.87
N ALA A 81 10.52 29.01 -6.86
CA ALA A 81 10.34 28.68 -8.27
C ALA A 81 10.63 27.18 -8.56
N LEU A 82 11.64 26.61 -7.92
CA LEU A 82 11.98 25.19 -8.04
C LEU A 82 10.86 24.30 -7.48
N ASN A 83 10.38 24.57 -6.26
CA ASN A 83 9.29 23.83 -5.65
C ASN A 83 8.01 23.92 -6.50
N ASP A 84 7.66 25.10 -7.00
CA ASP A 84 6.50 25.30 -7.87
C ASP A 84 6.64 24.60 -9.24
N ALA A 85 7.84 24.59 -9.80
CA ALA A 85 8.11 23.88 -11.06
C ALA A 85 7.97 22.35 -10.90
N ILE A 86 8.36 21.81 -9.75
CA ILE A 86 8.16 20.39 -9.41
C ILE A 86 6.67 20.10 -9.20
N ARG A 87 5.95 20.90 -8.38
CA ARG A 87 4.51 20.75 -8.15
C ARG A 87 3.69 20.80 -9.42
N SER A 88 4.03 21.71 -10.31
CA SER A 88 3.32 21.89 -11.58
C SER A 88 3.71 20.91 -12.66
N GLY A 89 4.68 20.02 -12.43
CA GLY A 89 5.19 19.06 -13.42
C GLY A 89 5.98 19.70 -14.57
N LYS A 90 6.39 20.96 -14.44
CA LYS A 90 7.24 21.65 -15.43
C LYS A 90 8.66 21.06 -15.49
N LEU A 91 9.11 20.47 -14.38
CA LEU A 91 10.35 19.68 -14.29
C LEU A 91 10.00 18.20 -14.22
N LYS A 92 10.49 17.43 -15.18
CA LYS A 92 10.35 15.96 -15.19
C LYS A 92 11.39 15.35 -14.25
N ILE A 93 10.92 14.66 -13.21
CA ILE A 93 11.81 14.02 -12.23
C ILE A 93 12.37 12.73 -12.83
N LEU A 94 13.71 12.59 -12.82
CA LEU A 94 14.44 11.40 -13.18
C LEU A 94 15.27 10.92 -11.99
N ARG A 95 15.36 9.61 -11.77
CA ARG A 95 16.31 9.05 -10.81
C ARG A 95 17.57 8.59 -11.53
N HIS A 96 18.71 8.89 -10.91
CA HIS A 96 19.99 8.47 -11.46
C HIS A 96 20.11 6.94 -11.43
N SER A 97 20.15 6.33 -12.62
CA SER A 97 20.36 4.89 -12.82
C SER A 97 20.94 4.67 -14.22
N LYS A 98 21.43 3.45 -14.51
CA LYS A 98 21.85 3.08 -15.87
C LYS A 98 20.69 2.97 -16.86
N GLU A 99 19.46 2.84 -16.36
CA GLU A 99 18.23 2.72 -17.16
C GLU A 99 17.53 4.07 -17.38
N MET A 100 18.04 5.16 -16.79
CA MET A 100 17.49 6.50 -17.01
C MET A 100 17.63 6.90 -18.48
N ASP A 101 16.63 7.60 -19.00
CA ASP A 101 16.67 8.19 -20.34
C ASP A 101 16.76 9.71 -20.22
N PHE A 102 17.99 10.19 -20.05
CA PHE A 102 18.28 11.61 -19.95
C PHE A 102 18.34 12.25 -21.34
N GLN A 103 17.63 13.34 -21.52
CA GLN A 103 17.60 14.11 -22.77
C GLN A 103 18.17 15.50 -22.51
N GLU A 104 19.33 15.78 -23.09
CA GLU A 104 20.01 17.06 -22.97
C GLU A 104 19.15 18.21 -23.52
N GLY A 105 19.16 19.36 -22.84
CA GLY A 105 18.37 20.52 -23.20
C GLY A 105 16.88 20.44 -22.83
N THR A 106 16.47 19.44 -22.09
CA THR A 106 15.08 19.30 -21.62
C THR A 106 14.93 19.68 -20.14
N ASN A 107 13.70 19.96 -19.73
CA ASN A 107 13.37 20.36 -18.36
C ASN A 107 13.34 19.15 -17.43
N GLN A 108 14.51 18.56 -17.13
CA GLN A 108 14.65 17.39 -16.31
C GLN A 108 15.39 17.70 -15.01
N LEU A 109 14.88 17.12 -13.91
CA LEU A 109 15.48 17.14 -12.58
C LEU A 109 15.95 15.74 -12.24
N ILE A 110 17.26 15.55 -12.09
CA ILE A 110 17.84 14.26 -11.70
C ILE A 110 17.95 14.23 -10.18
N VAL A 111 17.40 13.17 -9.57
CA VAL A 111 17.52 12.91 -8.14
C VAL A 111 18.55 11.83 -7.90
N LYS A 112 19.58 12.14 -7.10
CA LYS A 112 20.62 11.20 -6.68
C LYS A 112 20.95 11.43 -5.21
N ASP A 113 20.74 10.43 -4.37
CA ASP A 113 20.91 10.54 -2.93
C ASP A 113 20.14 11.77 -2.36
N LYS A 114 20.82 12.67 -1.67
CA LYS A 114 20.29 13.93 -1.15
C LYS A 114 20.59 15.13 -2.07
N LEU A 115 20.76 14.88 -3.36
CA LEU A 115 21.07 15.92 -4.34
C LEU A 115 19.99 16.02 -5.41
N LEU A 116 19.62 17.26 -5.74
CA LEU A 116 18.81 17.62 -6.89
C LEU A 116 19.75 18.18 -7.97
N ILE A 117 19.75 17.57 -9.13
CA ILE A 117 20.71 17.84 -10.17
C ILE A 117 19.98 18.30 -11.43
N LEU A 118 20.35 19.48 -11.93
CA LEU A 118 19.70 20.17 -13.04
C LEU A 118 20.74 20.56 -14.10
N GLU A 119 20.31 20.63 -15.35
CA GLU A 119 21.04 21.39 -16.36
C GLU A 119 20.87 22.89 -16.19
N GLU A 120 21.86 23.65 -16.65
CA GLU A 120 21.79 25.12 -16.70
C GLU A 120 20.61 25.61 -17.57
N SER A 121 20.33 24.91 -18.66
CA SER A 121 19.18 25.14 -19.54
C SER A 121 17.83 25.04 -18.83
N ALA A 122 17.66 24.11 -17.88
CA ALA A 122 16.43 23.97 -17.09
C ALA A 122 16.24 25.17 -16.14
N ILE A 123 17.32 25.72 -15.60
CA ILE A 123 17.27 26.93 -14.80
C ILE A 123 16.83 28.13 -15.67
N GLU A 124 17.39 28.29 -16.85
CA GLU A 124 17.09 29.40 -17.76
C GLU A 124 15.68 29.32 -18.33
N ASN A 125 15.24 28.14 -18.74
CA ASN A 125 13.97 27.95 -19.44
C ASN A 125 12.74 27.81 -18.50
N VAL A 126 12.93 27.33 -17.26
CA VAL A 126 11.82 27.02 -16.35
C VAL A 126 11.82 27.88 -15.10
N LEU A 127 12.98 28.01 -14.43
CA LEU A 127 13.03 28.64 -13.11
C LEU A 127 13.11 30.16 -13.21
N ILE A 128 14.01 30.69 -14.02
CA ILE A 128 14.17 32.15 -14.19
C ILE A 128 12.86 32.83 -14.64
N PRO A 129 12.10 32.34 -15.64
CA PRO A 129 10.83 32.92 -16.02
C PRO A 129 9.77 32.92 -14.91
N SER A 130 9.91 32.02 -13.92
CA SER A 130 9.01 31.94 -12.76
C SER A 130 9.45 32.86 -11.60
N MET A 131 10.67 33.39 -11.64
CA MET A 131 11.20 34.33 -10.65
C MET A 131 10.75 35.73 -10.98
N ARG A 132 10.58 36.55 -9.96
CA ARG A 132 10.21 38.00 -10.12
C ARG A 132 11.40 38.89 -10.38
N THR A 133 12.60 38.35 -10.32
CA THR A 133 13.85 39.08 -10.55
C THR A 133 14.39 38.81 -11.96
N ALA A 134 14.90 39.86 -12.63
CA ALA A 134 15.56 39.75 -13.93
C ALA A 134 17.02 39.28 -13.79
N ASP A 135 17.30 38.37 -12.87
CA ASP A 135 18.64 37.84 -12.61
C ASP A 135 19.06 36.81 -13.65
N ASN A 136 20.34 36.76 -13.95
CA ASN A 136 20.90 35.72 -14.82
C ASN A 136 21.40 34.53 -14.03
N THR A 137 21.51 33.37 -14.68
CA THR A 137 21.95 32.12 -14.08
C THR A 137 23.23 32.27 -13.27
N CYS A 138 24.20 33.05 -13.77
CA CYS A 138 25.49 33.23 -13.10
C CYS A 138 25.37 33.92 -11.73
N ARG A 139 24.47 34.89 -11.59
CA ARG A 139 24.17 35.58 -10.32
C ARG A 139 23.43 34.67 -9.37
N ILE A 140 22.42 33.94 -9.86
CA ILE A 140 21.66 32.96 -9.06
C ILE A 140 22.58 31.92 -8.45
N LEU A 141 23.50 31.33 -9.25
CA LEU A 141 24.46 30.35 -8.77
C LEU A 141 25.43 30.92 -7.73
N LYS A 142 25.80 32.20 -7.82
CA LYS A 142 26.61 32.84 -6.78
C LYS A 142 25.83 32.97 -5.47
N CYS A 143 24.57 33.40 -5.52
CA CYS A 143 23.70 33.52 -4.35
C CYS A 143 23.45 32.14 -3.70
N LEU A 144 23.11 31.13 -4.47
CA LEU A 144 22.91 29.75 -3.96
C LEU A 144 24.18 29.18 -3.33
N LYS A 145 25.36 29.59 -3.83
CA LYS A 145 26.63 29.17 -3.24
C LYS A 145 26.91 29.89 -1.93
N ALA A 146 26.61 31.18 -1.85
CA ALA A 146 26.78 31.99 -0.63
C ALA A 146 25.86 31.49 0.50
N CYS A 147 24.63 31.05 0.16
CA CYS A 147 23.67 30.45 1.09
C CYS A 147 23.90 28.95 1.36
N GLU A 148 24.98 28.37 0.86
CA GLU A 148 25.35 26.95 1.02
C GLU A 148 24.33 25.92 0.46
N TYR A 149 23.42 26.33 -0.41
CA TYR A 149 22.47 25.44 -1.07
C TYR A 149 23.10 24.62 -2.21
N LEU A 150 24.19 25.15 -2.80
CA LEU A 150 24.90 24.48 -3.89
C LEU A 150 25.83 23.38 -3.32
N HIS A 151 25.77 22.21 -3.92
CA HIS A 151 26.78 21.17 -3.65
C HIS A 151 28.06 21.53 -4.40
N ALA A 152 29.05 22.04 -3.66
CA ALA A 152 30.24 22.67 -4.25
C ALA A 152 31.16 21.67 -4.97
N THR A 153 31.35 21.92 -6.26
CA THR A 153 32.46 21.36 -7.04
C THR A 153 33.28 22.49 -7.68
N LYS A 154 34.47 22.18 -8.19
CA LYS A 154 35.25 23.14 -8.95
C LYS A 154 34.41 23.67 -10.14
N LYS A 155 34.24 24.98 -10.27
CA LYS A 155 33.50 25.67 -11.34
C LYS A 155 31.95 25.52 -11.31
N ASN A 156 31.32 25.28 -10.16
CA ASN A 156 29.86 25.14 -10.00
C ASN A 156 29.20 24.02 -10.87
N ARG A 157 29.98 23.08 -11.36
CA ARG A 157 29.51 21.94 -12.14
C ARG A 157 29.66 20.64 -11.35
N TYR A 158 28.64 19.79 -11.44
CA TYR A 158 28.63 18.48 -10.78
C TYR A 158 29.02 17.37 -11.79
N PRO A 159 30.09 16.64 -11.54
CA PRO A 159 30.55 15.59 -12.46
C PRO A 159 29.70 14.32 -12.30
N LEU A 160 28.61 14.21 -13.05
CA LEU A 160 27.76 13.04 -13.08
C LEU A 160 27.75 12.44 -14.48
N VAL A 161 27.88 11.12 -14.55
CA VAL A 161 27.59 10.36 -15.76
C VAL A 161 26.10 10.07 -15.79
N VAL A 162 25.40 10.53 -16.81
CA VAL A 162 24.00 10.24 -17.07
C VAL A 162 23.86 9.34 -18.28
N TYR A 163 22.72 8.70 -18.42
CA TYR A 163 22.50 7.71 -19.49
C TYR A 163 21.31 8.14 -20.35
N SER A 164 21.48 8.05 -21.67
CA SER A 164 20.41 8.26 -22.66
C SER A 164 20.47 7.12 -23.68
N HIS A 165 19.37 6.38 -23.83
CA HIS A 165 19.30 5.22 -24.71
C HIS A 165 20.51 4.27 -24.56
N HIS A 166 20.91 3.99 -23.31
CA HIS A 166 22.07 3.18 -22.93
C HIS A 166 23.46 3.78 -23.28
N ARG A 167 23.52 5.04 -23.74
CA ARG A 167 24.77 5.76 -23.96
C ARG A 167 25.09 6.63 -22.75
N SER A 168 26.36 6.65 -22.33
CA SER A 168 26.81 7.51 -21.24
C SER A 168 27.10 8.93 -21.74
N LEU A 169 26.57 9.92 -21.05
CA LEU A 169 26.77 11.35 -21.33
C LEU A 169 27.37 12.04 -20.10
N ARG A 170 28.01 13.19 -20.31
CA ARG A 170 28.56 14.05 -19.24
C ARG A 170 28.16 15.50 -19.47
N PRO A 171 26.86 15.83 -19.31
CA PRO A 171 26.40 17.19 -19.50
C PRO A 171 26.90 18.12 -18.40
N ALA A 172 26.70 19.44 -18.59
CA ALA A 172 26.99 20.45 -17.60
C ALA A 172 25.86 20.51 -16.57
N LEU A 173 26.05 19.87 -15.43
CA LEU A 173 25.05 19.74 -14.38
C LEU A 173 25.38 20.58 -13.15
N ILE A 174 24.35 21.05 -12.47
CA ILE A 174 24.38 21.79 -11.23
C ILE A 174 23.70 20.93 -10.17
N ALA A 175 24.33 20.77 -9.00
CA ALA A 175 23.76 19.96 -7.90
C ALA A 175 23.41 20.85 -6.70
N LEU A 176 22.21 20.67 -6.19
CA LEU A 176 21.64 21.36 -5.02
C LEU A 176 21.41 20.37 -3.89
N LYS A 177 21.53 20.81 -2.65
CA LYS A 177 21.26 19.99 -1.45
C LYS A 177 19.76 19.95 -1.19
N SER A 178 19.12 18.78 -1.35
CA SER A 178 17.67 18.63 -1.24
C SER A 178 17.13 18.90 0.16
N ASP A 179 17.88 18.51 1.19
CA ASP A 179 17.51 18.61 2.61
C ASP A 179 17.31 20.06 3.12
N ARG A 180 17.67 21.05 2.34
CA ARG A 180 17.61 22.46 2.71
C ARG A 180 16.69 23.32 1.84
N ILE A 181 16.17 22.77 0.74
CA ILE A 181 15.51 23.57 -0.29
C ILE A 181 14.14 23.05 -0.70
N LEU A 182 13.77 21.84 -0.29
CA LEU A 182 12.47 21.28 -0.65
C LEU A 182 11.43 21.57 0.41
N ASP A 183 10.24 21.96 -0.04
CA ASP A 183 9.05 21.93 0.79
C ASP A 183 8.66 20.48 1.08
N SER A 184 8.06 20.20 2.24
CA SER A 184 7.74 18.83 2.67
C SER A 184 6.82 18.09 1.69
N ASP A 185 5.87 18.76 1.05
CA ASP A 185 4.99 18.18 0.04
C ASP A 185 5.75 17.85 -1.26
N VAL A 186 6.73 18.66 -1.63
CA VAL A 186 7.58 18.45 -2.82
C VAL A 186 8.57 17.31 -2.58
N GLU A 187 9.14 17.23 -1.38
CA GLU A 187 10.00 16.12 -1.00
C GLU A 187 9.23 14.78 -1.12
N LEU A 188 8.00 14.74 -0.62
CA LEU A 188 7.11 13.59 -0.77
C LEU A 188 6.83 13.25 -2.24
N MET A 189 6.57 14.25 -3.09
CA MET A 189 6.36 14.04 -4.53
C MET A 189 7.60 13.43 -5.22
N ILE A 190 8.79 13.87 -4.81
CA ILE A 190 10.05 13.32 -5.32
C ILE A 190 10.25 11.88 -4.86
N GLU A 191 9.97 11.55 -3.63
CA GLU A 191 10.03 10.18 -3.13
C GLU A 191 9.04 9.27 -3.87
N GLU A 192 7.81 9.72 -4.05
CA GLU A 192 6.78 8.98 -4.78
C GLU A 192 7.11 8.81 -6.27
N SER A 193 7.83 9.75 -6.88
CA SER A 193 8.29 9.63 -8.27
C SER A 193 9.16 8.38 -8.51
N ARG A 194 9.77 7.85 -7.45
CA ARG A 194 10.52 6.57 -7.50
C ARG A 194 9.68 5.42 -8.01
N TYR A 195 8.38 5.47 -7.70
CA TYR A 195 7.44 4.40 -7.98
C TYR A 195 6.37 4.80 -9.00
N ALA A 196 6.46 6.01 -9.58
CA ALA A 196 5.42 6.57 -10.44
C ALA A 196 5.07 5.67 -11.64
N GLU A 197 6.03 4.90 -12.16
CA GLU A 197 5.80 3.99 -13.27
C GLU A 197 4.92 2.77 -12.93
N TRP A 198 4.72 2.47 -11.63
CA TRP A 198 3.87 1.38 -11.15
C TRP A 198 2.55 1.85 -10.56
N TYR A 199 2.34 3.16 -10.39
CA TYR A 199 1.11 3.71 -9.82
C TYR A 199 0.27 4.40 -10.88
N SER A 200 -1.03 4.08 -10.93
CA SER A 200 -1.98 4.68 -11.86
C SER A 200 -3.10 5.38 -11.11
N THR A 201 -3.48 6.57 -11.58
CA THR A 201 -4.71 7.24 -11.16
C THR A 201 -5.91 6.90 -12.05
N ALA A 202 -5.68 6.16 -13.15
CA ALA A 202 -6.74 5.65 -13.99
C ALA A 202 -7.46 4.46 -13.32
N PRO A 203 -8.72 4.20 -13.65
CA PRO A 203 -9.43 3.01 -13.21
C PRO A 203 -8.65 1.73 -13.54
N ALA A 204 -8.78 0.71 -12.67
CA ALA A 204 -8.16 -0.57 -12.91
C ALA A 204 -8.69 -1.19 -14.21
N PRO A 205 -7.83 -1.70 -15.08
CA PRO A 205 -8.27 -2.61 -16.14
C PRO A 205 -8.91 -3.87 -15.53
N GLU A 206 -9.83 -4.47 -16.23
CA GLU A 206 -10.35 -5.80 -15.88
C GLU A 206 -9.18 -6.77 -15.70
N HIS A 207 -9.22 -7.65 -14.70
CA HIS A 207 -8.18 -8.61 -14.33
C HIS A 207 -6.97 -8.08 -13.54
N PHE A 208 -6.98 -6.82 -13.11
CA PHE A 208 -5.91 -6.27 -12.28
C PHE A 208 -6.32 -6.22 -10.80
N ILE A 209 -5.48 -6.76 -9.92
CA ILE A 209 -5.72 -6.77 -8.47
C ILE A 209 -5.00 -5.57 -7.87
N PRO A 210 -5.73 -4.62 -7.26
CA PRO A 210 -5.11 -3.51 -6.57
C PRO A 210 -4.34 -4.00 -5.33
N LEU A 211 -3.19 -3.40 -5.07
CA LEU A 211 -2.30 -3.79 -3.97
C LEU A 211 -2.07 -2.64 -2.99
N THR A 212 -1.48 -1.56 -3.46
CA THR A 212 -1.17 -0.40 -2.63
C THR A 212 -1.58 0.88 -3.30
N GLU A 213 -1.77 1.89 -2.47
CA GLU A 213 -2.03 3.27 -2.88
C GLU A 213 -0.89 4.16 -2.40
N ASN A 214 -0.45 5.08 -3.25
CA ASN A 214 0.48 6.12 -2.86
C ASN A 214 -0.26 7.36 -2.31
N ARG A 215 0.47 8.30 -1.72
CA ARG A 215 -0.11 9.49 -1.06
C ARG A 215 -0.89 10.41 -2.01
N ILE A 216 -0.60 10.37 -3.31
CA ILE A 216 -1.31 11.14 -4.34
C ILE A 216 -2.52 10.40 -4.94
N GLY A 217 -2.83 9.20 -4.43
CA GLY A 217 -4.01 8.42 -4.83
C GLY A 217 -3.81 7.55 -6.07
N GLY A 218 -2.57 7.37 -6.52
CA GLY A 218 -2.24 6.36 -7.52
C GLY A 218 -2.28 4.95 -6.92
N VAL A 219 -2.72 3.97 -7.70
CA VAL A 219 -2.87 2.58 -7.27
C VAL A 219 -1.91 1.69 -8.05
N SER A 220 -1.21 0.81 -7.34
CA SER A 220 -0.39 -0.24 -7.94
C SER A 220 -1.18 -1.54 -8.10
N TYR A 221 -0.87 -2.30 -9.13
CA TYR A 221 -1.64 -3.49 -9.49
C TYR A 221 -0.76 -4.73 -9.68
N GLN A 222 -1.23 -5.85 -9.17
CA GLN A 222 -0.78 -7.17 -9.60
C GLN A 222 -1.55 -7.56 -10.87
N VAL A 223 -0.82 -7.92 -11.92
CA VAL A 223 -1.42 -8.45 -13.15
C VAL A 223 -1.72 -9.92 -12.95
N PHE A 224 -2.89 -10.31 -13.38
CA PHE A 224 -3.29 -11.71 -13.41
C PHE A 224 -3.72 -12.11 -14.81
N ASP A 225 -3.06 -13.11 -15.34
CA ASP A 225 -3.42 -13.74 -16.60
C ASP A 225 -3.86 -15.20 -16.36
N GLU A 226 -5.15 -15.46 -16.43
CA GLU A 226 -5.71 -16.80 -16.25
C GLU A 226 -5.13 -17.83 -17.21
N LYS A 227 -4.83 -17.40 -18.44
CA LYS A 227 -4.28 -18.29 -19.48
C LYS A 227 -2.85 -18.72 -19.15
N ARG A 228 -2.09 -17.85 -18.46
CA ARG A 228 -0.69 -18.12 -18.10
C ARG A 228 -0.54 -18.93 -16.81
N LYS A 229 -1.64 -19.14 -16.06
CA LYS A 229 -1.59 -19.78 -14.75
C LYS A 229 -0.53 -19.11 -13.86
N ASP A 230 -0.60 -17.77 -13.75
CA ASP A 230 0.36 -17.00 -12.98
C ASP A 230 0.32 -17.37 -11.50
N ASN A 231 1.46 -17.25 -10.84
CA ASN A 231 1.53 -17.42 -9.40
C ASN A 231 0.80 -16.26 -8.72
N MET A 232 -0.19 -16.58 -7.88
CA MET A 232 -1.04 -15.60 -7.19
C MET A 232 -0.89 -15.63 -5.67
N HIS A 233 0.07 -16.39 -5.14
CA HIS A 233 0.30 -16.43 -3.70
C HIS A 233 0.74 -15.07 -3.18
N PHE A 234 0.19 -14.69 -2.04
CA PHE A 234 0.45 -13.43 -1.36
C PHE A 234 0.88 -13.68 0.07
N PHE A 235 1.98 -13.09 0.46
CA PHE A 235 2.56 -13.21 1.80
C PHE A 235 2.67 -11.85 2.47
N ALA A 236 2.12 -11.70 3.69
CA ALA A 236 2.22 -10.50 4.51
C ALA A 236 3.01 -10.77 5.80
N LEU A 237 4.03 -9.96 6.04
CA LEU A 237 4.88 -10.02 7.24
C LEU A 237 4.82 -8.70 7.99
N GLY A 238 4.63 -8.73 9.31
CA GLY A 238 4.63 -7.53 10.15
C GLY A 238 4.27 -7.82 11.59
N LYS A 239 4.61 -6.92 12.51
CA LYS A 239 4.24 -7.03 13.94
C LYS A 239 2.72 -7.02 14.14
N SER A 240 2.25 -7.37 15.34
CA SER A 240 0.82 -7.26 15.69
C SER A 240 0.35 -5.81 15.54
N GLY A 241 -0.89 -5.61 15.04
CA GLY A 241 -1.46 -4.27 14.82
C GLY A 241 -0.86 -3.48 13.66
N SER A 242 0.00 -4.07 12.83
CA SER A 242 0.67 -3.36 11.72
C SER A 242 -0.19 -3.17 10.47
N GLY A 243 -1.38 -3.78 10.40
CA GLY A 243 -2.29 -3.67 9.25
C GLY A 243 -2.33 -4.89 8.32
N LYS A 244 -1.66 -6.01 8.65
CA LYS A 244 -1.66 -7.24 7.82
C LYS A 244 -3.06 -7.78 7.56
N THR A 245 -3.86 -7.97 8.62
CA THR A 245 -5.22 -8.51 8.50
C THR A 245 -6.12 -7.56 7.72
N HIS A 246 -5.98 -6.23 7.90
CA HIS A 246 -6.65 -5.25 7.07
C HIS A 246 -6.29 -5.41 5.59
N CYS A 247 -5.00 -5.59 5.28
CA CYS A 247 -4.54 -5.84 3.91
C CYS A 247 -5.13 -7.13 3.32
N LEU A 248 -5.19 -8.22 4.10
CA LEU A 248 -5.82 -9.47 3.67
C LEU A 248 -7.32 -9.28 3.43
N THR A 249 -8.03 -8.53 4.29
CA THR A 249 -9.46 -8.24 4.13
C THR A 249 -9.72 -7.43 2.84
N GLU A 250 -8.94 -6.39 2.58
CA GLU A 250 -9.06 -5.60 1.34
C GLU A 250 -8.75 -6.41 0.08
N ARG A 251 -7.74 -7.29 0.16
CA ARG A 251 -7.40 -8.19 -0.93
C ARG A 251 -8.48 -9.24 -1.18
N MET A 252 -9.12 -9.76 -0.14
CA MET A 252 -10.26 -10.66 -0.21
C MET A 252 -11.40 -10.04 -1.03
N VAL A 253 -11.79 -8.81 -0.69
CA VAL A 253 -12.80 -8.03 -1.43
C VAL A 253 -12.37 -7.78 -2.87
N SER A 254 -11.11 -7.43 -3.10
CA SER A 254 -10.60 -7.19 -4.46
C SER A 254 -10.65 -8.44 -5.34
N LEU A 255 -10.38 -9.61 -4.78
CA LEU A 255 -10.48 -10.89 -5.49
C LEU A 255 -11.92 -11.29 -5.77
N GLN A 256 -12.83 -11.07 -4.81
CA GLN A 256 -14.26 -11.31 -4.99
C GLN A 256 -14.82 -10.44 -6.13
N LYS A 257 -14.47 -9.16 -6.19
CA LYS A 257 -14.86 -8.26 -7.29
C LYS A 257 -14.41 -8.72 -8.68
N LEU A 258 -13.43 -9.61 -8.73
CA LEU A 258 -13.00 -10.31 -9.95
C LEU A 258 -13.71 -11.66 -10.14
N HIS A 259 -14.83 -11.89 -9.43
CA HIS A 259 -15.64 -13.11 -9.49
C HIS A 259 -14.86 -14.38 -9.17
N ARG A 260 -13.93 -14.31 -8.20
CA ARG A 260 -13.15 -15.45 -7.75
C ARG A 260 -13.69 -15.96 -6.43
N PRO A 261 -13.99 -17.25 -6.30
CA PRO A 261 -14.33 -17.85 -5.03
C PRO A 261 -13.21 -17.63 -4.00
N VAL A 262 -13.60 -17.25 -2.82
CA VAL A 262 -12.68 -16.99 -1.70
C VAL A 262 -13.07 -17.86 -0.52
N ILE A 263 -12.10 -18.60 0.03
CA ILE A 263 -12.26 -19.35 1.28
C ILE A 263 -11.28 -18.81 2.31
N VAL A 264 -11.78 -18.43 3.47
CA VAL A 264 -11.00 -17.92 4.59
C VAL A 264 -11.05 -18.92 5.74
N PHE A 265 -9.89 -19.37 6.20
CA PHE A 265 -9.76 -20.14 7.43
C PHE A 265 -9.41 -19.18 8.57
N ASP A 266 -10.42 -18.82 9.36
CA ASP A 266 -10.25 -17.90 10.48
C ASP A 266 -9.94 -18.65 11.77
N THR A 267 -8.69 -18.57 12.20
CA THR A 267 -8.17 -19.23 13.40
C THR A 267 -8.18 -18.34 14.63
N SER A 268 -8.39 -17.04 14.47
CA SER A 268 -8.13 -15.99 15.47
C SER A 268 -9.28 -15.03 15.68
N GLU A 269 -10.43 -15.28 15.05
CA GLU A 269 -11.57 -14.35 14.98
C GLU A 269 -11.22 -12.98 14.37
N SER A 270 -10.27 -13.00 13.46
CA SER A 270 -9.84 -11.79 12.74
C SER A 270 -10.77 -11.42 11.58
N PHE A 271 -11.67 -12.32 11.20
CA PHE A 271 -12.61 -12.18 10.08
C PHE A 271 -14.07 -12.38 10.52
N THR A 272 -14.41 -11.99 11.75
CA THR A 272 -15.82 -11.90 12.14
C THR A 272 -16.53 -10.78 11.38
N GLU A 273 -17.86 -10.77 11.38
CA GLU A 273 -18.64 -9.73 10.71
C GLU A 273 -18.27 -8.33 11.22
N GLU A 274 -18.15 -8.18 12.55
CA GLU A 274 -17.79 -6.93 13.20
C GLU A 274 -16.37 -6.49 12.82
N GLU A 275 -15.41 -7.40 12.83
CA GLU A 275 -14.03 -7.11 12.48
C GLU A 275 -13.86 -6.71 10.99
N ILE A 276 -14.58 -7.39 10.09
CA ILE A 276 -14.60 -7.04 8.67
C ILE A 276 -15.24 -5.67 8.48
N LEU A 277 -16.37 -5.41 9.14
CA LEU A 277 -17.05 -4.13 9.08
C LEU A 277 -16.14 -3.00 9.56
N GLU A 278 -15.49 -3.17 10.72
CA GLU A 278 -14.54 -2.19 11.24
C GLU A 278 -13.41 -1.91 10.24
N LYS A 279 -12.75 -2.97 9.75
CA LYS A 279 -11.61 -2.84 8.83
C LYS A 279 -11.97 -2.16 7.52
N LEU A 280 -13.08 -2.53 6.89
CA LEU A 280 -13.50 -1.97 5.60
C LEU A 280 -14.09 -0.55 5.74
N SER A 281 -14.59 -0.18 6.93
CA SER A 281 -15.17 1.15 7.20
C SER A 281 -14.14 2.19 7.65
N VAL A 282 -12.91 1.80 7.95
CA VAL A 282 -11.86 2.72 8.42
C VAL A 282 -11.63 3.88 7.44
N GLY A 283 -11.86 5.11 7.90
CA GLY A 283 -11.69 6.32 7.09
C GLY A 283 -12.82 6.58 6.08
N CYS A 284 -13.90 5.81 6.14
CA CYS A 284 -15.12 5.98 5.38
C CYS A 284 -16.17 6.73 6.25
N GLY A 285 -16.97 7.63 5.68
CA GLY A 285 -18.05 8.29 6.45
C GLY A 285 -19.23 7.33 6.70
N GLU A 286 -20.22 7.76 7.49
CA GLU A 286 -21.42 6.96 7.89
C GLU A 286 -22.14 6.25 6.73
N THR A 287 -22.22 6.88 5.56
CA THR A 287 -22.81 6.26 4.36
C THR A 287 -22.04 5.02 3.88
N ALA A 288 -20.74 5.01 4.02
CA ALA A 288 -19.92 3.89 3.58
C ALA A 288 -20.00 2.69 4.53
N GLU A 289 -20.32 2.89 5.80
CA GLU A 289 -20.59 1.78 6.72
C GLU A 289 -21.83 0.99 6.27
N GLN A 290 -22.88 1.67 5.81
CA GLN A 290 -24.04 1.01 5.24
C GLN A 290 -23.73 0.22 3.98
N ASP A 291 -22.89 0.78 3.10
CA ASP A 291 -22.42 0.10 1.88
C ASP A 291 -21.61 -1.17 2.22
N VAL A 292 -20.74 -1.09 3.24
CA VAL A 292 -19.96 -2.25 3.71
C VAL A 292 -20.88 -3.30 4.34
N ARG A 293 -21.86 -2.93 5.15
CA ARG A 293 -22.86 -3.87 5.71
C ARG A 293 -23.65 -4.58 4.60
N ALA A 294 -24.11 -3.83 3.61
CA ALA A 294 -24.79 -4.39 2.45
C ALA A 294 -23.88 -5.38 1.69
N TYR A 295 -22.63 -5.00 1.47
CA TYR A 295 -21.63 -5.86 0.83
C TYR A 295 -21.41 -7.16 1.62
N ILE A 296 -21.23 -7.10 2.93
CA ILE A 296 -21.08 -8.29 3.79
C ILE A 296 -22.31 -9.19 3.66
N ALA A 297 -23.50 -8.60 3.78
CA ALA A 297 -24.74 -9.33 3.68
C ALA A 297 -24.97 -9.99 2.31
N GLU A 298 -24.47 -9.40 1.24
CA GLU A 298 -24.62 -9.94 -0.12
C GLU A 298 -23.58 -10.98 -0.49
N HIS A 299 -22.31 -10.78 -0.08
CA HIS A 299 -21.17 -11.53 -0.62
C HIS A 299 -20.48 -12.49 0.36
N ILE A 300 -20.77 -12.43 1.67
CA ILE A 300 -20.04 -13.23 2.67
C ILE A 300 -20.96 -14.24 3.35
N THR A 301 -20.54 -15.51 3.36
CA THR A 301 -21.13 -16.58 4.17
C THR A 301 -20.20 -16.85 5.34
N PHE A 302 -20.73 -16.81 6.57
CA PHE A 302 -20.01 -17.23 7.77
C PHE A 302 -20.41 -18.64 8.15
N HIS A 303 -19.42 -19.52 8.30
CA HIS A 303 -19.59 -20.88 8.74
C HIS A 303 -18.81 -21.09 10.05
N ARG A 304 -19.52 -21.38 11.13
CA ARG A 304 -18.93 -21.63 12.45
C ARG A 304 -18.99 -23.11 12.74
N ILE A 305 -17.81 -23.75 12.84
CA ILE A 305 -17.75 -25.21 13.06
C ILE A 305 -18.49 -25.64 14.34
N GLU A 306 -18.56 -24.79 15.35
CA GLU A 306 -19.26 -25.03 16.61
C GLU A 306 -20.78 -25.20 16.42
N GLU A 307 -21.35 -24.42 15.51
CA GLU A 307 -22.79 -24.32 15.28
C GLU A 307 -23.22 -25.16 14.06
N ASP A 308 -22.42 -25.10 12.99
CA ASP A 308 -22.76 -25.63 11.67
C ASP A 308 -22.07 -26.99 11.37
N GLY A 309 -21.15 -27.42 12.25
CA GLY A 309 -20.32 -28.60 12.01
C GLY A 309 -19.15 -28.34 11.05
N ILE A 310 -18.42 -29.38 10.69
CA ILE A 310 -17.35 -29.30 9.68
C ILE A 310 -18.01 -29.05 8.31
N PRO A 311 -17.54 -28.08 7.52
CA PRO A 311 -18.29 -27.58 6.35
C PRO A 311 -18.49 -28.60 5.24
N VAL A 312 -17.61 -29.59 5.13
CA VAL A 312 -17.59 -30.61 4.07
C VAL A 312 -17.18 -31.97 4.62
N ASP A 313 -17.48 -33.01 3.90
CA ASP A 313 -16.80 -34.29 4.10
C ASP A 313 -15.43 -34.25 3.44
N LEU A 314 -14.37 -34.35 4.25
CA LEU A 314 -12.98 -34.19 3.82
C LEU A 314 -12.51 -35.24 2.82
N LEU A 315 -13.19 -36.41 2.77
CA LEU A 315 -12.84 -37.52 1.90
C LEU A 315 -13.61 -37.50 0.57
N LYS A 316 -14.63 -36.67 0.44
CA LYS A 316 -15.34 -36.41 -0.82
C LYS A 316 -14.51 -35.53 -1.74
N LEU A 317 -13.55 -36.14 -2.44
CA LEU A 317 -12.63 -35.46 -3.34
C LEU A 317 -13.19 -35.26 -4.77
N GLY A 318 -14.40 -35.78 -5.02
CA GLY A 318 -15.09 -35.66 -6.30
C GLY A 318 -14.42 -36.39 -7.47
N ASP A 319 -13.38 -37.17 -7.23
CA ASP A 319 -12.65 -37.88 -8.28
C ASP A 319 -12.83 -39.40 -8.09
N SER A 320 -13.28 -40.04 -9.16
CA SER A 320 -13.33 -41.51 -9.28
C SER A 320 -11.99 -42.09 -9.76
N GLY A 321 -10.88 -41.51 -9.30
CA GLY A 321 -9.55 -41.97 -9.64
C GLY A 321 -9.29 -43.43 -9.37
N ASN A 322 -8.18 -43.95 -9.85
CA ASN A 322 -7.70 -45.28 -9.54
C ASN A 322 -7.65 -45.48 -8.01
N GLY A 323 -8.18 -46.58 -7.47
CA GLY A 323 -8.30 -46.80 -6.03
C GLY A 323 -7.02 -46.57 -5.23
N GLU A 324 -5.85 -46.89 -5.77
CA GLU A 324 -4.56 -46.57 -5.12
C GLU A 324 -4.27 -45.07 -5.01
N ASP A 325 -4.64 -44.27 -6.00
CA ASP A 325 -4.43 -42.81 -5.97
C ASP A 325 -5.36 -42.16 -4.92
N THR A 326 -6.60 -42.61 -4.86
CA THR A 326 -7.57 -42.20 -3.84
C THR A 326 -7.09 -42.55 -2.44
N ILE A 327 -6.56 -43.78 -2.22
CA ILE A 327 -5.97 -44.17 -0.94
C ILE A 327 -4.88 -43.21 -0.52
N ARG A 328 -3.93 -42.92 -1.39
CA ARG A 328 -2.80 -41.99 -1.11
C ARG A 328 -3.25 -40.57 -0.79
N LYS A 329 -4.28 -40.08 -1.48
CA LYS A 329 -4.86 -38.74 -1.21
C LYS A 329 -5.47 -38.68 0.19
N ILE A 330 -6.29 -39.69 0.54
CA ILE A 330 -6.94 -39.77 1.84
C ILE A 330 -5.89 -39.95 2.95
N GLU A 331 -4.91 -40.84 2.79
CA GLU A 331 -3.77 -40.96 3.71
C GLU A 331 -3.09 -39.63 3.94
N SER A 332 -2.81 -38.89 2.87
CA SER A 332 -2.18 -37.54 2.96
C SER A 332 -3.05 -36.53 3.70
N ILE A 333 -4.38 -36.64 3.63
CA ILE A 333 -5.30 -35.79 4.42
C ILE A 333 -5.17 -36.14 5.90
N VAL A 334 -5.24 -37.41 6.25
CA VAL A 334 -5.15 -37.87 7.63
C VAL A 334 -3.76 -37.60 8.23
N GLU A 335 -2.69 -37.88 7.49
CA GLU A 335 -1.31 -37.56 7.91
C GLU A 335 -1.05 -36.08 8.09
N SER A 336 -1.76 -35.20 7.38
CA SER A 336 -1.59 -33.76 7.53
C SER A 336 -1.93 -33.27 8.92
N HIS A 337 -2.88 -33.92 9.61
CA HIS A 337 -3.20 -33.64 11.00
C HIS A 337 -2.08 -34.08 11.95
N ASN A 338 -1.48 -35.23 11.70
CA ASN A 338 -0.41 -35.78 12.55
C ASN A 338 0.83 -36.13 11.72
N PRO A 339 1.71 -35.19 11.45
CA PRO A 339 2.90 -35.42 10.60
C PRO A 339 3.93 -36.36 11.22
N ASN A 340 3.78 -36.69 12.49
CA ASN A 340 4.66 -37.63 13.21
C ASN A 340 4.05 -39.03 13.37
N MET A 341 3.07 -39.34 12.56
CA MET A 341 2.43 -40.67 12.57
C MET A 341 3.45 -41.80 12.36
N GLY A 342 3.48 -42.74 13.26
CA GLY A 342 4.40 -43.89 13.18
C GLY A 342 3.98 -44.90 12.09
N SER A 343 4.92 -45.74 11.64
CA SER A 343 4.67 -46.70 10.57
C SER A 343 3.52 -47.68 10.84
N LYS A 344 3.28 -48.06 12.10
CA LYS A 344 2.15 -48.88 12.48
C LYS A 344 0.81 -48.17 12.33
N GLN A 345 0.76 -46.85 12.70
CA GLN A 345 -0.42 -46.04 12.54
C GLN A 345 -0.72 -45.82 11.05
N GLN A 346 0.30 -45.53 10.24
CA GLN A 346 0.15 -45.42 8.79
C GLN A 346 -0.40 -46.70 8.17
N ALA A 347 0.10 -47.85 8.58
CA ALA A 347 -0.40 -49.14 8.09
C ALA A 347 -1.87 -49.39 8.49
N ALA A 348 -2.28 -48.98 9.70
CA ALA A 348 -3.66 -49.11 10.14
C ALA A 348 -4.59 -48.17 9.36
N VAL A 349 -4.17 -46.92 9.14
CA VAL A 349 -4.92 -45.96 8.31
C VAL A 349 -5.04 -46.47 6.88
N HIS A 350 -3.95 -46.97 6.29
CA HIS A 350 -3.97 -47.57 4.95
C HIS A 350 -4.98 -48.74 4.85
N ALA A 351 -4.96 -49.66 5.83
CA ALA A 351 -5.89 -50.78 5.85
C ALA A 351 -7.35 -50.32 5.96
N ALA A 352 -7.63 -49.35 6.86
CA ALA A 352 -8.96 -48.80 7.04
C ALA A 352 -9.49 -48.13 5.76
N ILE A 353 -8.67 -47.28 5.12
CA ILE A 353 -9.05 -46.62 3.87
C ILE A 353 -9.28 -47.62 2.74
N SER A 354 -8.45 -48.67 2.66
CA SER A 354 -8.59 -49.73 1.66
C SER A 354 -9.91 -50.50 1.83
N ASP A 355 -10.29 -50.83 3.08
CA ASP A 355 -11.55 -51.48 3.40
C ASP A 355 -12.75 -50.58 3.04
N MET A 356 -12.72 -49.31 3.39
CA MET A 356 -13.76 -48.34 3.06
C MET A 356 -13.98 -48.23 1.55
N ILE A 357 -12.90 -48.17 0.77
CA ILE A 357 -12.98 -48.07 -0.70
C ILE A 357 -13.57 -49.34 -1.29
N GLN A 358 -13.19 -50.54 -0.77
CA GLN A 358 -13.75 -51.81 -1.20
C GLN A 358 -15.24 -51.92 -0.90
N ASN A 359 -15.69 -51.36 0.23
CA ASN A 359 -17.09 -51.39 0.67
C ASN A 359 -17.92 -50.24 0.02
N GLY A 360 -17.30 -49.32 -0.66
CA GLY A 360 -17.96 -48.17 -1.33
C GLY A 360 -18.42 -47.07 -0.38
N ASN A 361 -17.98 -47.05 0.87
CA ASN A 361 -18.32 -46.08 1.91
C ASN A 361 -17.09 -45.22 2.22
N VAL A 362 -16.85 -44.20 1.42
CA VAL A 362 -15.68 -43.30 1.58
C VAL A 362 -16.15 -41.99 2.17
N ASP A 363 -16.29 -41.95 3.48
CA ASP A 363 -16.65 -40.76 4.26
C ASP A 363 -15.92 -40.75 5.62
N MET A 364 -15.87 -39.55 6.27
CA MET A 364 -15.16 -39.39 7.53
C MET A 364 -15.76 -40.18 8.70
N ALA A 365 -17.07 -40.41 8.73
CA ALA A 365 -17.72 -41.16 9.77
C ALA A 365 -17.32 -42.65 9.68
N SER A 366 -17.36 -43.23 8.49
CA SER A 366 -16.91 -44.60 8.23
C SER A 366 -15.44 -44.77 8.56
N LEU A 367 -14.56 -43.81 8.23
CA LEU A 367 -13.14 -43.87 8.61
C LEU A 367 -12.96 -43.93 10.12
N TYR A 368 -13.70 -43.09 10.85
CA TYR A 368 -13.64 -43.08 12.31
C TYR A 368 -14.10 -44.41 12.90
N GLU A 369 -15.23 -44.96 12.42
CA GLU A 369 -15.77 -46.24 12.86
C GLU A 369 -14.78 -47.41 12.62
N VAL A 370 -14.15 -47.45 11.44
CA VAL A 370 -13.18 -48.50 11.13
C VAL A 370 -11.93 -48.36 11.99
N LEU A 371 -11.41 -47.14 12.19
CA LEU A 371 -10.22 -46.92 13.01
C LEU A 371 -10.42 -47.15 14.50
N THR A 372 -11.65 -47.10 14.99
CA THR A 372 -12.01 -47.39 16.39
C THR A 372 -12.58 -48.79 16.59
N SER A 373 -12.66 -49.61 15.53
CA SER A 373 -13.16 -50.98 15.59
C SER A 373 -12.20 -51.94 16.31
N GLU A 374 -12.73 -53.08 16.79
CA GLU A 374 -11.95 -54.15 17.44
C GLU A 374 -10.87 -54.78 16.53
N GLN A 375 -10.89 -54.51 15.24
CA GLN A 375 -9.90 -55.02 14.28
C GLN A 375 -8.53 -54.31 14.41
N ILE A 376 -8.47 -53.13 15.01
CA ILE A 376 -7.24 -52.39 15.23
C ILE A 376 -6.74 -52.62 16.66
N PRO A 377 -5.42 -52.85 16.91
CA PRO A 377 -4.87 -52.97 18.25
C PRO A 377 -5.30 -51.82 19.15
N TYR A 378 -5.76 -52.11 20.36
CA TYR A 378 -6.38 -51.14 21.29
C TYR A 378 -5.52 -49.89 21.53
N ASP A 379 -4.20 -50.11 21.76
CA ASP A 379 -3.23 -49.01 21.96
C ASP A 379 -3.08 -48.05 20.75
N LEU A 380 -3.29 -48.61 19.56
CA LEU A 380 -3.22 -47.88 18.31
C LEU A 380 -4.57 -47.20 17.99
N ALA A 381 -5.68 -47.88 18.26
CA ALA A 381 -7.02 -47.34 18.09
C ALA A 381 -7.25 -46.12 18.99
N ASP A 382 -6.85 -46.17 20.26
CA ASP A 382 -6.94 -45.02 21.17
C ASP A 382 -6.17 -43.79 20.67
N GLN A 383 -4.92 -44.00 20.21
CA GLN A 383 -4.11 -42.91 19.69
C GLN A 383 -4.70 -42.29 18.40
N LEU A 384 -5.28 -43.10 17.53
CA LEU A 384 -5.94 -42.61 16.31
C LEU A 384 -7.28 -41.97 16.64
N ALA A 385 -8.05 -42.52 17.59
CA ALA A 385 -9.29 -41.95 18.07
C ALA A 385 -9.07 -40.56 18.70
N ASP A 386 -8.04 -40.40 19.54
CA ASP A 386 -7.66 -39.12 20.10
C ASP A 386 -7.34 -38.11 19.00
N THR A 387 -6.59 -38.52 17.97
CA THR A 387 -6.23 -37.69 16.82
C THR A 387 -7.46 -37.23 16.05
N LEU A 388 -8.48 -38.04 15.91
CA LEU A 388 -9.69 -37.78 15.13
C LEU A 388 -10.92 -37.42 15.99
N SER A 389 -10.76 -37.29 17.31
CA SER A 389 -11.86 -37.09 18.28
C SER A 389 -12.72 -35.83 17.98
N PHE A 390 -12.17 -34.82 17.32
CA PHE A 390 -12.94 -33.67 16.91
C PHE A 390 -14.07 -34.01 15.91
N PHE A 391 -13.96 -35.06 15.11
CA PHE A 391 -15.05 -35.51 14.22
C PHE A 391 -16.25 -36.08 14.98
N VAL A 392 -16.05 -36.56 16.20
CA VAL A 392 -17.14 -36.96 17.08
C VAL A 392 -17.88 -35.74 17.63
N ASN A 393 -17.13 -34.69 17.95
CA ASN A 393 -17.68 -33.48 18.55
C ASN A 393 -18.32 -32.55 17.50
N PHE A 394 -17.80 -32.56 16.28
CA PHE A 394 -18.23 -31.69 15.20
C PHE A 394 -18.60 -32.51 13.97
N LYS A 395 -19.88 -32.81 13.82
CA LYS A 395 -20.36 -33.59 12.68
C LYS A 395 -19.96 -32.96 11.35
N ALA A 396 -19.37 -33.71 10.45
CA ALA A 396 -19.11 -33.26 9.08
C ALA A 396 -20.42 -33.21 8.28
N ASN A 397 -20.56 -32.18 7.45
CA ASN A 397 -21.64 -32.06 6.48
C ASN A 397 -21.39 -33.05 5.33
N ASP A 398 -22.46 -33.70 4.88
CA ASP A 398 -22.43 -34.67 3.79
C ASP A 398 -22.45 -34.00 2.42
N ARG A 399 -21.44 -33.13 2.16
CA ARG A 399 -21.25 -32.43 0.89
C ARG A 399 -19.77 -32.28 0.58
N ASP A 400 -19.44 -32.08 -0.70
CA ASP A 400 -18.09 -31.79 -1.13
C ASP A 400 -17.79 -30.27 -1.18
N TRP A 401 -16.56 -29.87 -1.57
CA TRP A 401 -16.16 -28.47 -1.70
C TRP A 401 -16.90 -27.71 -2.80
N GLY A 402 -17.29 -28.39 -3.89
CA GLY A 402 -18.04 -27.79 -4.98
C GLY A 402 -19.44 -27.39 -4.55
N GLU A 403 -20.14 -28.32 -3.89
CA GLU A 403 -21.47 -28.07 -3.31
C GLU A 403 -21.41 -26.92 -2.30
N LEU A 404 -20.40 -26.91 -1.42
CA LEU A 404 -20.20 -25.79 -0.50
C LEU A 404 -20.03 -24.45 -1.22
N ILE A 405 -19.20 -24.40 -2.27
CA ILE A 405 -18.93 -23.16 -3.04
C ILE A 405 -20.16 -22.72 -3.82
N GLU A 406 -20.94 -23.66 -4.36
CA GLU A 406 -22.16 -23.34 -5.13
C GLU A 406 -23.31 -22.86 -4.25
N GLU A 407 -23.47 -23.42 -3.06
CA GLU A 407 -24.51 -23.07 -2.10
C GLU A 407 -24.20 -21.78 -1.31
N SER A 408 -22.95 -21.42 -1.22
CA SER A 408 -22.48 -20.25 -0.48
C SER A 408 -22.40 -19.01 -1.36
N LYS A 409 -22.20 -17.85 -0.71
CA LYS A 409 -21.84 -16.61 -1.38
C LYS A 409 -20.39 -16.65 -1.85
N ASP A 410 -19.96 -15.61 -2.55
CA ASP A 410 -18.62 -15.50 -3.16
C ASP A 410 -17.45 -15.69 -2.19
N ILE A 411 -17.64 -15.31 -0.92
CA ILE A 411 -16.65 -15.42 0.15
C ILE A 411 -17.21 -16.32 1.25
N ILE A 412 -16.45 -17.36 1.60
CA ILE A 412 -16.80 -18.31 2.65
C ILE A 412 -15.79 -18.17 3.78
N ILE A 413 -16.23 -17.78 4.96
CA ILE A 413 -15.38 -17.65 6.14
C ILE A 413 -15.69 -18.81 7.07
N ILE A 414 -14.70 -19.69 7.27
CA ILE A 414 -14.78 -20.87 8.13
C ILE A 414 -14.06 -20.55 9.44
N SER A 415 -14.83 -20.31 10.51
CA SER A 415 -14.27 -20.11 11.85
C SER A 415 -13.92 -21.45 12.49
N THR A 416 -12.65 -21.57 12.91
CA THR A 416 -12.08 -22.80 13.47
C THR A 416 -11.62 -22.64 14.94
N LYS A 417 -12.00 -21.54 15.60
CA LYS A 417 -11.55 -21.20 16.97
C LYS A 417 -11.88 -22.28 18.00
N ALA A 418 -13.11 -22.78 18.02
CA ALA A 418 -13.55 -23.78 18.98
C ALA A 418 -12.79 -25.10 18.84
N VAL A 419 -12.51 -25.50 17.61
CA VAL A 419 -11.78 -26.73 17.32
C VAL A 419 -10.34 -26.63 17.85
N ARG A 420 -9.72 -25.46 17.75
CA ARG A 420 -8.36 -25.22 18.24
C ARG A 420 -8.23 -25.37 19.74
N SER A 421 -9.22 -24.91 20.52
CA SER A 421 -9.25 -25.05 21.97
C SER A 421 -9.44 -26.50 22.44
N ASN A 422 -9.99 -27.36 21.58
CA ASN A 422 -10.32 -28.75 21.85
C ASN A 422 -9.32 -29.77 21.22
N GLY A 423 -8.09 -29.37 20.93
CA GLY A 423 -7.05 -30.25 20.37
C GLY A 423 -7.06 -30.40 18.85
N GLY A 424 -8.01 -29.77 18.14
CA GLY A 424 -8.18 -29.89 16.69
C GLY A 424 -7.31 -28.98 15.85
N SER A 425 -6.09 -28.65 16.30
CA SER A 425 -5.18 -27.75 15.54
C SER A 425 -4.85 -28.28 14.14
N GLY A 426 -4.94 -29.58 13.91
CA GLY A 426 -4.71 -30.20 12.61
C GLY A 426 -5.92 -30.23 11.68
N LEU A 427 -7.14 -29.89 12.15
CA LEU A 427 -8.31 -29.90 11.26
C LEU A 427 -8.14 -28.95 10.07
N ILE A 428 -7.54 -27.78 10.29
CA ILE A 428 -7.29 -26.83 9.19
C ILE A 428 -6.33 -27.44 8.16
N ASP A 429 -5.31 -28.15 8.62
CA ASP A 429 -4.36 -28.82 7.72
C ASP A 429 -5.08 -29.92 6.91
N MET A 430 -6.02 -30.65 7.51
CA MET A 430 -6.85 -31.61 6.80
C MET A 430 -7.80 -30.94 5.80
N LEU A 431 -8.49 -29.86 6.20
CA LEU A 431 -9.35 -29.06 5.32
C LEU A 431 -8.57 -28.51 4.12
N LEU A 432 -7.39 -27.95 4.36
CA LEU A 432 -6.52 -27.45 3.31
C LEU A 432 -6.04 -28.55 2.36
N MET A 433 -5.70 -29.72 2.89
CA MET A 433 -5.25 -30.85 2.08
C MET A 433 -6.40 -31.43 1.26
N SER A 434 -7.59 -31.57 1.84
CA SER A 434 -8.80 -31.97 1.14
C SER A 434 -9.14 -30.98 0.02
N LEU A 435 -9.16 -29.69 0.32
CA LEU A 435 -9.42 -28.62 -0.66
C LEU A 435 -8.37 -28.63 -1.79
N TYR A 436 -7.10 -28.87 -1.47
CA TYR A 436 -6.04 -28.97 -2.46
C TYR A 436 -6.30 -30.12 -3.44
N TYR A 437 -6.66 -31.32 -2.94
CA TYR A 437 -6.96 -32.45 -3.80
C TYR A 437 -8.25 -32.29 -4.59
N TYR A 438 -9.29 -31.70 -3.96
CA TYR A 438 -10.52 -31.34 -4.66
C TYR A 438 -10.22 -30.40 -5.83
N GLN A 439 -9.47 -29.33 -5.58
CA GLN A 439 -9.09 -28.35 -6.60
C GLN A 439 -8.16 -28.93 -7.68
N GLN A 440 -7.36 -29.95 -7.35
CA GLN A 440 -6.56 -30.69 -8.32
C GLN A 440 -7.44 -31.47 -9.31
N ALA A 441 -8.55 -32.03 -8.85
CA ALA A 441 -9.49 -32.79 -9.67
C ALA A 441 -10.43 -31.88 -10.47
N HIS A 442 -10.91 -30.77 -9.90
CA HIS A 442 -12.00 -29.95 -10.43
C HIS A 442 -11.63 -28.50 -10.72
N GLY A 443 -10.38 -28.11 -10.61
CA GLY A 443 -9.91 -26.72 -10.66
C GLY A 443 -10.12 -25.98 -12.00
N GLU A 444 -11.36 -25.78 -12.38
CA GLU A 444 -11.70 -24.95 -13.55
C GLU A 444 -11.57 -23.45 -13.24
N LYS A 445 -12.00 -23.03 -12.04
CA LYS A 445 -11.94 -21.64 -11.60
C LYS A 445 -10.76 -21.40 -10.64
N GLN A 446 -10.24 -20.19 -10.67
CA GLN A 446 -9.20 -19.77 -9.73
C GLN A 446 -9.77 -19.62 -8.32
N LEU A 447 -9.33 -20.44 -7.39
CA LEU A 447 -9.70 -20.39 -5.97
C LEU A 447 -8.67 -19.59 -5.16
N SER A 448 -9.13 -18.75 -4.27
CA SER A 448 -8.27 -17.97 -3.37
C SER A 448 -8.51 -18.35 -1.92
N VAL A 449 -7.48 -18.87 -1.27
CA VAL A 449 -7.51 -19.27 0.14
C VAL A 449 -6.80 -18.25 0.99
N PHE A 450 -7.38 -17.91 2.14
CA PHE A 450 -6.85 -16.96 3.10
C PHE A 450 -6.63 -17.59 4.46
N ILE A 451 -5.48 -17.29 5.07
CA ILE A 451 -5.13 -17.71 6.44
C ILE A 451 -4.43 -16.55 7.12
N ASP A 452 -5.03 -15.98 8.16
CA ASP A 452 -4.32 -15.07 9.05
C ASP A 452 -3.52 -15.91 10.08
N GLU A 453 -2.28 -15.53 10.36
CA GLU A 453 -1.35 -16.21 11.27
C GLU A 453 -1.05 -17.68 10.88
N ILE A 454 -0.38 -17.86 9.76
CA ILE A 454 0.01 -19.18 9.22
C ILE A 454 0.90 -20.00 10.18
N ARG A 455 1.53 -19.37 11.18
CA ARG A 455 2.42 -20.03 12.15
C ARG A 455 1.75 -21.15 12.92
N THR A 456 0.44 -21.11 13.03
CA THR A 456 -0.34 -22.14 13.77
C THR A 456 -0.57 -23.40 12.96
N GLN A 457 -0.21 -23.42 11.68
CA GLN A 457 -0.41 -24.51 10.76
C GLN A 457 0.84 -25.40 10.63
N ASN A 458 0.67 -26.56 10.01
CA ASN A 458 1.77 -27.46 9.70
C ASN A 458 2.64 -26.87 8.57
N LEU A 459 3.77 -26.27 8.95
CA LEU A 459 4.75 -25.68 8.04
C LEU A 459 5.84 -26.68 7.60
N SER A 460 5.65 -27.98 7.80
CA SER A 460 6.59 -28.98 7.29
C SER A 460 6.58 -29.01 5.76
N THR A 461 7.66 -29.52 5.17
CA THR A 461 7.78 -29.65 3.69
C THR A 461 6.74 -30.60 3.09
N LYS A 462 6.14 -31.48 3.89
CA LYS A 462 5.08 -32.40 3.49
C LYS A 462 3.67 -31.87 3.83
N GLY A 463 3.58 -30.77 4.56
CA GLY A 463 2.30 -30.19 4.98
C GLY A 463 1.52 -29.53 3.82
N PRO A 464 0.24 -29.23 4.04
CA PRO A 464 -0.64 -28.66 3.02
C PRO A 464 -0.15 -27.31 2.51
N ILE A 465 0.39 -26.47 3.40
CA ILE A 465 0.94 -25.16 3.04
C ILE A 465 2.07 -25.30 2.02
N ALA A 466 3.01 -26.24 2.26
CA ALA A 466 4.12 -26.48 1.34
C ALA A 466 3.62 -26.95 -0.03
N LYS A 467 2.70 -27.92 -0.05
CA LYS A 467 2.09 -28.41 -1.30
C LYS A 467 1.38 -27.29 -2.06
N ILE A 468 0.55 -26.50 -1.37
CA ILE A 468 -0.17 -25.40 -2.01
C ILE A 468 0.83 -24.38 -2.61
N LEU A 469 1.83 -23.93 -1.87
CA LEU A 469 2.80 -22.93 -2.34
C LEU A 469 3.69 -23.43 -3.48
N THR A 470 3.98 -24.73 -3.55
CA THR A 470 4.88 -25.29 -4.56
C THR A 470 4.18 -25.84 -5.79
N GLU A 471 2.97 -26.40 -5.63
CA GLU A 471 2.33 -27.17 -6.68
C GLU A 471 1.00 -26.59 -7.18
N SER A 472 0.31 -25.78 -6.38
CA SER A 472 -1.07 -25.36 -6.66
C SER A 472 -1.24 -24.39 -7.83
N ARG A 473 -0.14 -23.80 -8.32
CA ARG A 473 -0.18 -22.99 -9.56
C ARG A 473 -0.85 -23.73 -10.72
N LYS A 474 -0.59 -25.03 -10.83
CA LYS A 474 -1.21 -25.88 -11.86
C LYS A 474 -2.70 -26.10 -11.61
N ASN A 475 -3.10 -26.09 -10.36
CA ASN A 475 -4.46 -26.35 -9.89
C ASN A 475 -5.30 -25.09 -9.73
N ARG A 476 -4.80 -23.92 -10.19
CA ARG A 476 -5.51 -22.63 -10.10
C ARG A 476 -5.93 -22.27 -8.66
N MET A 477 -5.09 -22.58 -7.70
CA MET A 477 -5.30 -22.25 -6.28
C MET A 477 -4.25 -21.27 -5.81
N SER A 478 -4.63 -20.25 -5.05
CA SER A 478 -3.72 -19.31 -4.45
C SER A 478 -3.88 -19.26 -2.95
N LEU A 479 -2.77 -19.09 -2.22
CA LEU A 479 -2.73 -18.89 -0.79
C LEU A 479 -2.36 -17.44 -0.48
N ASN A 480 -3.21 -16.79 0.29
CA ASN A 480 -3.00 -15.44 0.81
C ASN A 480 -2.86 -15.54 2.32
N PHE A 481 -1.69 -15.24 2.84
CA PHE A 481 -1.40 -15.54 4.23
C PHE A 481 -0.54 -14.49 4.92
N ALA A 482 -0.65 -14.43 6.24
CA ALA A 482 0.11 -13.51 7.05
C ALA A 482 0.84 -14.23 8.19
N THR A 483 1.89 -13.60 8.70
CA THR A 483 2.57 -13.99 9.93
C THR A 483 3.25 -12.80 10.60
N GLN A 484 3.52 -12.93 11.90
CA GLN A 484 4.26 -11.93 12.65
C GLN A 484 5.77 -12.16 12.62
N PHE A 485 6.20 -13.39 12.38
CA PHE A 485 7.60 -13.79 12.47
C PHE A 485 8.01 -14.66 11.29
N LEU A 486 9.23 -14.45 10.80
CA LEU A 486 9.84 -15.37 9.85
C LEU A 486 10.15 -16.70 10.54
N PRO A 487 9.80 -17.83 9.93
CA PRO A 487 10.18 -19.14 10.44
C PRO A 487 11.70 -19.26 10.61
N LYS A 488 12.13 -20.02 11.63
CA LYS A 488 13.56 -20.27 11.85
C LYS A 488 14.15 -21.22 10.80
N SER A 489 13.35 -22.19 10.33
CA SER A 489 13.76 -23.18 9.32
C SER A 489 14.02 -22.51 7.97
N THR A 490 15.19 -22.77 7.38
CA THR A 490 15.55 -22.32 6.04
C THR A 490 14.61 -22.90 4.99
N GLN A 491 14.27 -24.19 5.12
CA GLN A 491 13.35 -24.87 4.19
C GLN A 491 11.96 -24.24 4.16
N VAL A 492 11.42 -23.86 5.34
CA VAL A 492 10.12 -23.19 5.41
C VAL A 492 10.18 -21.80 4.80
N ARG A 493 11.30 -21.08 4.94
CA ARG A 493 11.50 -19.79 4.26
C ARG A 493 11.52 -19.94 2.74
N GLU A 494 12.24 -20.93 2.23
CA GLU A 494 12.28 -21.23 0.80
C GLU A 494 10.89 -21.57 0.24
N ILE A 495 10.05 -22.25 1.02
CA ILE A 495 8.65 -22.50 0.65
C ILE A 495 7.86 -21.19 0.59
N MET A 496 8.03 -20.31 1.58
CA MET A 496 7.36 -19.00 1.61
C MET A 496 7.85 -18.08 0.49
N ASP A 497 9.11 -18.22 0.06
CA ASP A 497 9.67 -17.45 -1.06
C ASP A 497 8.99 -17.77 -2.41
N ASN A 498 8.17 -18.83 -2.48
CA ASN A 498 7.31 -19.10 -3.63
C ASN A 498 6.12 -18.14 -3.74
N ALA A 499 5.84 -17.29 -2.74
CA ALA A 499 4.81 -16.27 -2.90
C ALA A 499 5.19 -15.27 -4.01
N ALA A 500 4.23 -14.93 -4.86
CA ALA A 500 4.46 -13.97 -5.96
C ALA A 500 4.59 -12.54 -5.45
N ILE A 501 3.91 -12.24 -4.36
CA ILE A 501 3.89 -10.93 -3.71
C ILE A 501 4.25 -11.11 -2.24
N HIS A 502 5.23 -10.31 -1.78
CA HIS A 502 5.64 -10.22 -0.39
C HIS A 502 5.39 -8.79 0.09
N ALA A 503 4.52 -8.63 1.08
CA ALA A 503 4.20 -7.36 1.72
C ALA A 503 4.86 -7.31 3.11
N PHE A 504 5.66 -6.28 3.37
CA PHE A 504 6.39 -6.06 4.60
C PHE A 504 5.82 -4.82 5.29
N PHE A 505 5.05 -5.05 6.33
CA PHE A 505 4.49 -4.05 7.22
C PHE A 505 5.51 -3.63 8.30
N PRO A 506 5.18 -2.71 9.23
CA PRO A 506 6.07 -2.41 10.35
C PRO A 506 6.61 -3.66 11.03
N LEU A 507 7.93 -3.77 11.16
CA LEU A 507 8.64 -4.93 11.69
C LEU A 507 9.36 -4.60 13.01
N ASP A 508 9.67 -5.63 13.78
CA ASP A 508 10.67 -5.53 14.86
C ASP A 508 12.10 -5.48 14.28
N ASP A 509 13.07 -4.98 15.07
CA ASP A 509 14.44 -4.74 14.60
C ASP A 509 15.12 -5.99 14.00
N ARG A 510 14.86 -7.19 14.56
CA ARG A 510 15.50 -8.43 14.10
C ARG A 510 14.94 -8.87 12.75
N THR A 511 13.64 -8.82 12.61
CA THR A 511 12.93 -9.19 11.37
C THR A 511 13.22 -8.15 10.29
N ALA A 512 13.25 -6.86 10.66
CA ALA A 512 13.58 -5.75 9.76
C ALA A 512 14.98 -5.89 9.15
N ALA A 513 15.99 -6.28 9.92
CA ALA A 513 17.34 -6.49 9.41
C ALA A 513 17.42 -7.60 8.33
N SER A 514 16.56 -8.62 8.42
CA SER A 514 16.48 -9.68 7.41
C SER A 514 15.71 -9.23 6.17
N ALA A 515 14.57 -8.56 6.37
CA ALA A 515 13.72 -8.06 5.29
C ALA A 515 14.39 -6.92 4.49
N ALA A 516 15.14 -6.05 5.16
CA ALA A 516 15.86 -4.94 4.55
C ALA A 516 16.83 -5.40 3.45
N LYS A 517 17.48 -6.53 3.66
CA LYS A 517 18.39 -7.14 2.64
C LYS A 517 17.61 -7.56 1.38
N LEU A 518 16.41 -8.10 1.55
CA LEU A 518 15.55 -8.53 0.43
C LEU A 518 14.98 -7.34 -0.34
N LEU A 519 14.72 -6.25 0.37
CA LEU A 519 14.11 -5.02 -0.16
C LEU A 519 15.14 -3.99 -0.62
N GLN A 520 16.42 -4.18 -0.29
CA GLN A 520 17.49 -3.21 -0.56
C GLN A 520 17.19 -1.80 0.01
N VAL A 521 16.62 -1.75 1.21
CA VAL A 521 16.29 -0.54 1.97
C VAL A 521 17.02 -0.54 3.33
N ASP A 522 16.99 0.58 4.04
CA ASP A 522 17.49 0.62 5.42
C ASP A 522 16.51 -0.13 6.36
N SER A 523 17.03 -0.92 7.29
CA SER A 523 16.20 -1.62 8.27
C SER A 523 15.37 -0.67 9.13
N LYS A 524 15.86 0.53 9.40
CA LYS A 524 15.12 1.57 10.12
C LYS A 524 13.86 2.01 9.39
N GLU A 525 13.87 2.05 8.05
CA GLU A 525 12.66 2.38 7.27
C GLU A 525 11.53 1.40 7.58
N LEU A 526 11.84 0.11 7.72
CA LEU A 526 10.84 -0.92 8.01
C LEU A 526 10.32 -0.90 9.46
N THR A 527 11.10 -0.36 10.39
CA THR A 527 10.66 -0.22 11.79
C THR A 527 9.83 1.04 12.02
N LEU A 528 10.01 2.07 11.18
CA LEU A 528 9.37 3.38 11.27
C LEU A 528 8.11 3.51 10.40
N LEU A 529 7.75 2.49 9.62
CA LEU A 529 6.50 2.48 8.86
C LEU A 529 5.30 2.72 9.77
N GLU A 530 4.32 3.45 9.28
CA GLU A 530 3.03 3.64 9.94
C GLU A 530 2.13 2.41 9.78
N THR A 531 1.10 2.29 10.61
CA THR A 531 0.12 1.20 10.49
C THR A 531 -0.58 1.27 9.13
N GLY A 532 -0.54 0.17 8.39
CA GLY A 532 -1.08 0.06 7.03
C GLY A 532 -0.11 0.49 5.92
N GLU A 533 1.02 1.12 6.24
CA GLU A 533 2.13 1.29 5.30
C GLU A 533 2.90 -0.02 5.11
N CYS A 534 3.36 -0.27 3.90
CA CYS A 534 4.16 -1.44 3.61
C CYS A 534 5.11 -1.25 2.43
N TYR A 535 6.20 -2.00 2.45
CA TYR A 535 6.98 -2.29 1.26
C TYR A 535 6.46 -3.58 0.63
N ILE A 536 6.26 -3.57 -0.68
CA ILE A 536 5.82 -4.76 -1.43
C ILE A 536 6.89 -5.12 -2.46
N LYS A 537 7.33 -6.38 -2.42
CA LYS A 537 8.20 -6.97 -3.43
C LYS A 537 7.41 -7.98 -4.24
N GLY A 538 7.52 -7.90 -5.57
CA GLY A 538 6.82 -8.83 -6.46
C GLY A 538 6.86 -8.39 -7.91
N THR A 539 5.86 -8.83 -8.68
CA THR A 539 5.69 -8.47 -10.07
C THR A 539 4.44 -7.62 -10.23
N PHE A 540 4.61 -6.40 -10.71
CA PHE A 540 3.57 -5.38 -10.79
C PHE A 540 3.39 -4.89 -12.21
N TYR A 541 2.21 -4.35 -12.52
CA TYR A 541 1.98 -3.67 -13.78
C TYR A 541 2.79 -2.38 -13.87
N ASN A 542 3.59 -2.26 -14.92
CA ASN A 542 4.38 -1.08 -15.19
C ASN A 542 3.71 -0.28 -16.31
N GLN A 543 3.29 0.94 -16.02
CA GLN A 543 2.57 1.85 -16.91
C GLN A 543 3.38 2.18 -18.17
N ASN A 544 4.68 2.44 -18.00
CA ASN A 544 5.55 2.83 -19.11
C ASN A 544 5.83 1.67 -20.07
N ARG A 545 5.96 0.45 -19.53
CA ARG A 545 6.26 -0.77 -20.31
C ARG A 545 5.01 -1.53 -20.73
N GLN A 546 3.83 -1.17 -20.21
CA GLN A 546 2.54 -1.84 -20.44
C GLN A 546 2.60 -3.37 -20.22
N LYS A 547 3.35 -3.81 -19.24
CA LYS A 547 3.52 -5.22 -18.87
C LYS A 547 3.84 -5.40 -17.40
N ALA A 548 3.73 -6.63 -16.93
CA ALA A 548 4.16 -7.01 -15.59
C ALA A 548 5.69 -7.02 -15.49
N VAL A 549 6.24 -6.34 -14.49
CA VAL A 549 7.68 -6.19 -14.25
C VAL A 549 7.98 -6.44 -12.77
N PRO A 550 9.04 -7.19 -12.43
CA PRO A 550 9.50 -7.32 -11.05
C PRO A 550 9.91 -5.96 -10.48
N GLY A 551 9.56 -5.72 -9.22
CA GLY A 551 9.90 -4.46 -8.56
C GLY A 551 9.70 -4.50 -7.05
N ILE A 552 10.03 -3.39 -6.42
CA ILE A 552 9.78 -3.12 -5.01
C ILE A 552 9.05 -1.78 -4.95
N LEU A 553 7.92 -1.75 -4.27
CA LEU A 553 7.06 -0.58 -4.13
C LEU A 553 6.91 -0.24 -2.65
N HIS A 554 6.61 1.02 -2.37
CA HIS A 554 6.24 1.52 -1.05
C HIS A 554 4.90 2.25 -1.14
N GLY A 555 3.98 1.98 -0.22
CA GLY A 555 2.68 2.63 -0.18
C GLY A 555 1.82 2.14 0.99
N THR A 556 0.58 2.58 1.02
CA THR A 556 -0.42 2.13 1.99
C THR A 556 -1.30 1.06 1.36
N THR A 557 -1.88 0.19 2.17
CA THR A 557 -2.86 -0.81 1.71
C THR A 557 -3.97 -0.14 0.90
N TYR A 558 -4.26 -0.67 -0.30
CA TYR A 558 -5.41 -0.22 -1.11
C TYR A 558 -6.72 -0.46 -0.36
N ARG A 559 -7.67 0.47 -0.47
CA ARG A 559 -8.99 0.38 0.18
C ARG A 559 -10.11 0.33 -0.85
N ASN A 560 -10.98 -0.67 -0.71
CA ASN A 560 -12.11 -0.89 -1.62
C ASN A 560 -13.29 0.06 -1.39
N PHE A 561 -13.49 0.54 -0.15
CA PHE A 561 -14.64 1.35 0.28
C PHE A 561 -14.18 2.72 0.79
N LYS A 562 -13.36 3.43 0.04
CA LYS A 562 -12.96 4.79 0.41
C LYS A 562 -13.95 5.82 -0.11
N LYS A 563 -14.20 6.89 0.65
CA LYS A 563 -14.79 8.11 0.11
C LYS A 563 -13.96 8.55 -1.09
N ALA A 564 -14.60 8.75 -2.24
CA ALA A 564 -13.95 9.45 -3.33
C ALA A 564 -13.37 10.75 -2.75
N LYS A 565 -12.04 10.89 -2.73
CA LYS A 565 -11.44 12.17 -2.36
C LYS A 565 -12.16 13.20 -3.23
N PRO A 566 -12.73 14.28 -2.68
CA PRO A 566 -13.29 15.31 -3.52
C PRO A 566 -12.18 15.64 -4.51
N LYS A 567 -12.45 15.49 -5.81
CA LYS A 567 -11.53 15.95 -6.85
C LYS A 567 -11.12 17.30 -6.36
N LEU A 568 -9.83 17.54 -6.08
CA LEU A 568 -9.32 18.84 -5.79
C LEU A 568 -9.82 19.67 -6.96
N HIS A 569 -10.96 20.34 -6.75
CA HIS A 569 -11.42 21.33 -7.69
C HIS A 569 -10.21 22.25 -7.79
N LYS A 570 -9.53 22.24 -8.94
CA LYS A 570 -8.74 23.40 -9.32
C LYS A 570 -9.65 24.54 -8.93
N ARG A 571 -9.33 25.25 -7.83
CA ARG A 571 -10.07 26.46 -7.49
C ARG A 571 -10.12 27.19 -8.82
N PRO A 572 -11.29 27.52 -9.36
CA PRO A 572 -11.33 28.34 -10.53
C PRO A 572 -10.41 29.50 -10.16
N LEU A 573 -9.38 29.75 -10.97
CA LEU A 573 -8.67 31.00 -10.93
C LEU A 573 -9.80 32.00 -10.81
N ILE A 574 -9.88 32.70 -9.68
CA ILE A 574 -10.80 33.83 -9.54
C ILE A 574 -10.41 34.68 -10.72
N ASP A 575 -11.26 34.68 -11.75
CA ASP A 575 -11.15 35.63 -12.84
C ASP A 575 -11.20 37.01 -12.15
N VAL A 576 -10.03 37.54 -11.86
CA VAL A 576 -9.91 38.93 -11.48
C VAL A 576 -10.45 39.66 -12.70
N PRO A 577 -11.59 40.39 -12.62
CA PRO A 577 -12.12 41.09 -13.76
C PRO A 577 -11.00 41.98 -14.30
N CYS A 578 -10.60 41.76 -15.54
CA CYS A 578 -9.72 42.64 -16.26
C CYS A 578 -10.31 44.05 -16.11
N PHE A 579 -9.60 44.93 -15.43
CA PHE A 579 -9.93 46.33 -15.41
C PHE A 579 -9.86 46.82 -16.86
N ASP A 580 -11.04 47.07 -17.44
CA ASP A 580 -11.19 47.61 -18.78
C ASP A 580 -10.76 49.08 -18.71
N GLU A 581 -9.54 49.35 -19.17
CA GLU A 581 -8.95 50.71 -19.23
C GLU A 581 -9.78 51.72 -20.07
N LYS A 582 -10.89 51.29 -20.69
CA LYS A 582 -11.73 52.14 -21.56
C LYS A 582 -12.87 52.86 -20.86
N ARG A 583 -13.02 52.81 -19.55
CA ARG A 583 -14.12 53.47 -18.82
C ARG A 583 -13.71 54.64 -17.91
N CYS A 584 -12.53 55.16 -18.00
CA CYS A 584 -12.15 56.41 -17.32
C CYS A 584 -12.09 57.58 -18.29
N ASN A 585 -13.22 57.90 -18.93
CA ASN A 585 -13.40 59.22 -19.56
C ASN A 585 -13.80 60.21 -18.47
N PHE A 586 -12.82 60.84 -17.86
CA PHE A 586 -13.03 62.12 -17.15
C PHE A 586 -13.17 63.25 -18.17
N SER A 587 -14.37 63.68 -18.44
CA SER A 587 -14.62 65.01 -19.09
C SER A 587 -14.26 66.07 -18.09
N PRO A 588 -13.45 67.09 -18.49
CA PRO A 588 -13.21 68.27 -17.64
C PRO A 588 -14.47 69.10 -17.60
N ALA A 589 -15.02 69.30 -16.39
CA ALA A 589 -16.06 70.28 -16.16
C ALA A 589 -15.52 71.67 -16.52
N LYS A 590 -16.21 72.35 -17.46
CA LYS A 590 -16.08 73.76 -17.71
C LYS A 590 -16.86 74.55 -16.65
N ASN A 591 -16.20 75.54 -16.13
CA ASN A 591 -16.52 76.71 -15.31
C ASN A 591 -16.23 76.54 -13.82
#